data_baa07986da54701dcd689b112b34c9e8
#
_entry.id   baa07986da54701dcd689b112b34c9e8
#
_cell.length_a   1.000
_cell.length_b   1.000
_cell.length_c   1.000
_cell.angle_alpha   90.00
_cell.angle_beta   90.00
_cell.angle_gamma   90.00
#
_symmetry.space_group_name_H-M   'P 1'
#
loop_
_entity.id
_entity.type
_entity.pdbx_description
1 polymer ?
#
loop_
_entity_poly.entity_id
_entity_poly.type
_entity_poly.pdbx_seq_one_letter_code
_entity_poly.pdbx_strand_id
1 'polypeptide(L)'
;RDAQESRGLGDVYKRQELDHPRFAEFDLSTLRTGIMAGSPCPIEIMKRVVSEMNLSQITIAYGMTETSPVSCQSSTDTPLDKRVATVGTVQPHLEVKIVDPESGECVPVGQSGELCTRGYSVMHGYWGDEAKTREAIDAEQWMHTGDLAVMDAQGYVNIVGRMKDMVIRGGENIYPREIEEFLYRHPKVQDVQVVGVPDRKYGEELCAWIIARPGATLDEDEIRTFCQGQIAHYKIPRHIVFTDAFPMTVTGKIQKFKIRDEMKQRLGLEEEKTA
;
A
#
# COMPACT_ATOMS: atom_id res chain seq x y z
N ARG A 1 -19.87 -10.10 -17.58
CA ARG A 1 -19.35 -10.04 -16.20
C ARG A 1 -18.34 -8.94 -16.15
N ASP A 2 -18.60 -8.09 -15.48
CA ASP A 2 -18.49 -6.70 -15.16
C ASP A 2 -17.06 -6.14 -15.17
N ALA A 3 -16.82 -5.24 -16.13
CA ALA A 3 -15.66 -4.36 -16.17
C ALA A 3 -15.45 -3.59 -14.83
N GLN A 4 -16.43 -3.59 -13.96
CA GLN A 4 -16.38 -2.97 -12.64
C GLN A 4 -15.64 -3.82 -11.62
N GLU A 5 -15.64 -5.17 -11.74
CA GLU A 5 -14.86 -6.06 -10.86
C GLU A 5 -13.36 -6.00 -11.17
N SER A 6 -12.95 -5.69 -12.40
CA SER A 6 -11.53 -5.62 -12.78
C SER A 6 -10.85 -4.31 -12.41
N ARG A 7 -11.58 -3.26 -12.06
CA ARG A 7 -11.04 -1.91 -11.82
C ARG A 7 -10.29 -1.74 -10.49
N GLY A 8 -10.46 -2.64 -9.54
CA GLY A 8 -9.84 -2.52 -8.21
C GLY A 8 -8.83 -3.61 -7.85
N LEU A 9 -8.55 -4.57 -8.74
CA LEU A 9 -7.81 -5.78 -8.40
C LEU A 9 -6.65 -6.08 -9.39
N GLY A 10 -6.18 -5.08 -10.12
CA GLY A 10 -5.19 -5.28 -11.18
C GLY A 10 -3.90 -5.96 -10.71
N ASP A 11 -3.41 -5.66 -9.54
CA ASP A 11 -2.24 -6.28 -8.93
C ASP A 11 -2.55 -7.66 -8.35
N VAL A 12 -3.68 -7.83 -7.68
CA VAL A 12 -4.11 -9.11 -7.09
C VAL A 12 -4.28 -10.18 -8.17
N TYR A 13 -4.97 -9.87 -9.26
CA TYR A 13 -5.14 -10.83 -10.36
C TYR A 13 -3.83 -11.17 -11.04
N LYS A 14 -2.98 -10.19 -11.33
CA LYS A 14 -1.68 -10.45 -11.95
C LYS A 14 -0.78 -11.30 -11.07
N ARG A 15 -0.83 -11.12 -9.75
CA ARG A 15 -0.12 -11.99 -8.81
C ARG A 15 -0.65 -13.42 -8.86
N GLN A 16 -1.99 -13.59 -8.83
CA GLN A 16 -2.62 -14.90 -8.92
C GLN A 16 -2.28 -15.60 -10.24
N GLU A 17 -2.25 -14.87 -11.34
CA GLU A 17 -1.84 -15.39 -12.65
C GLU A 17 -0.38 -15.81 -12.65
N LEU A 18 0.53 -14.96 -12.15
CA LEU A 18 1.97 -15.25 -12.03
C LEU A 18 2.28 -16.48 -11.16
N ASP A 19 1.49 -16.71 -10.13
CA ASP A 19 1.68 -17.82 -9.19
C ASP A 19 0.83 -19.05 -9.59
N HIS A 20 0.09 -19.00 -10.71
CA HIS A 20 -0.73 -20.11 -11.17
C HIS A 20 0.14 -21.27 -11.67
N PRO A 21 -0.10 -22.55 -11.25
CA PRO A 21 0.73 -23.71 -11.64
C PRO A 21 0.87 -23.89 -13.16
N ARG A 22 -0.12 -23.48 -13.91
CA ARG A 22 -0.15 -23.58 -15.39
C ARG A 22 0.31 -22.30 -16.10
N PHE A 23 0.88 -21.32 -15.38
CA PHE A 23 1.27 -20.03 -15.96
C PHE A 23 2.20 -20.19 -17.18
N ALA A 24 3.16 -21.10 -17.09
CA ALA A 24 4.14 -21.36 -18.15
C ALA A 24 3.53 -22.03 -19.42
N GLU A 25 2.27 -22.48 -19.37
CA GLU A 25 1.59 -23.07 -20.54
C GLU A 25 1.04 -22.01 -21.50
N PHE A 26 0.97 -20.75 -21.08
CA PHE A 26 0.37 -19.68 -21.87
C PHE A 26 1.43 -18.86 -22.60
N ASP A 27 1.20 -18.59 -23.89
CA ASP A 27 2.00 -17.64 -24.66
C ASP A 27 1.53 -16.22 -24.39
N LEU A 28 2.35 -15.46 -23.65
CA LEU A 28 2.10 -14.07 -23.30
C LEU A 28 2.90 -13.08 -24.16
N SER A 29 3.54 -13.54 -25.24
CA SER A 29 4.42 -12.73 -26.11
C SER A 29 3.71 -11.55 -26.78
N THR A 30 2.39 -11.61 -26.92
CA THR A 30 1.59 -10.52 -27.50
C THR A 30 1.16 -9.46 -26.50
N LEU A 31 1.33 -9.72 -25.19
CA LEU A 31 1.06 -8.71 -24.17
C LEU A 31 2.11 -7.61 -24.24
N ARG A 32 1.70 -6.37 -24.03
CA ARG A 32 2.58 -5.21 -24.14
C ARG A 32 2.34 -4.18 -23.06
N THR A 33 1.09 -3.84 -22.79
CA THR A 33 0.69 -2.73 -21.93
C THR A 33 -0.40 -3.15 -20.95
N GLY A 34 -0.59 -2.38 -19.92
CA GLY A 34 -1.62 -2.56 -18.90
C GLY A 34 -1.47 -1.53 -17.79
N ILE A 35 -2.29 -1.67 -16.77
CA ILE A 35 -2.27 -0.80 -15.61
C ILE A 35 -2.28 -1.64 -14.32
N MET A 36 -1.52 -1.21 -13.32
CA MET A 36 -1.59 -1.69 -11.95
C MET A 36 -2.20 -0.58 -11.10
N ALA A 37 -3.31 -0.84 -10.44
CA ALA A 37 -4.03 0.16 -9.66
C ALA A 37 -4.96 -0.50 -8.63
N GLY A 38 -5.43 0.27 -7.65
CA GLY A 38 -6.49 -0.11 -6.72
C GLY A 38 -6.00 -0.69 -5.39
N SER A 39 -4.76 -1.12 -5.31
CA SER A 39 -4.07 -1.51 -4.08
C SER A 39 -2.57 -1.22 -4.18
N PRO A 40 -1.83 -1.26 -3.06
CA PRO A 40 -0.39 -1.15 -3.11
C PRO A 40 0.21 -2.26 -3.99
N CYS A 41 0.96 -1.86 -5.02
CA CYS A 41 1.65 -2.80 -5.89
C CYS A 41 3.08 -2.99 -5.38
N PRO A 42 3.45 -4.20 -4.89
CA PRO A 42 4.82 -4.47 -4.48
C PRO A 42 5.79 -4.37 -5.66
N ILE A 43 6.94 -3.75 -5.42
CA ILE A 43 7.98 -3.54 -6.44
C ILE A 43 8.37 -4.86 -7.12
N GLU A 44 8.54 -5.93 -6.35
CA GLU A 44 8.92 -7.23 -6.88
C GLU A 44 7.83 -7.85 -7.77
N ILE A 45 6.55 -7.65 -7.45
CA ILE A 45 5.44 -8.10 -8.30
C ILE A 45 5.44 -7.32 -9.62
N MET A 46 5.66 -6.00 -9.56
CA MET A 46 5.73 -5.17 -10.77
C MET A 46 6.87 -5.61 -11.68
N LYS A 47 8.06 -5.92 -11.13
CA LYS A 47 9.19 -6.45 -11.91
C LYS A 47 8.84 -7.78 -12.59
N ARG A 48 8.19 -8.70 -11.87
CA ARG A 48 7.74 -9.98 -12.41
C ARG A 48 6.72 -9.80 -13.54
N VAL A 49 5.76 -8.91 -13.37
CA VAL A 49 4.76 -8.58 -14.41
C VAL A 49 5.45 -8.09 -15.68
N VAL A 50 6.46 -7.23 -15.55
CA VAL A 50 7.22 -6.72 -16.70
C VAL A 50 8.00 -7.85 -17.38
N SER A 51 8.69 -8.71 -16.63
CA SER A 51 9.59 -9.72 -17.17
C SER A 51 8.90 -11.03 -17.57
N GLU A 52 7.94 -11.52 -16.75
CA GLU A 52 7.31 -12.83 -16.94
C GLU A 52 6.03 -12.76 -17.77
N MET A 53 5.30 -11.62 -17.73
CA MET A 53 4.09 -11.41 -18.53
C MET A 53 4.33 -10.58 -19.80
N ASN A 54 5.57 -10.25 -20.13
CA ASN A 54 5.95 -9.41 -21.28
C ASN A 54 5.26 -8.03 -21.33
N LEU A 55 4.82 -7.50 -20.17
CA LEU A 55 4.13 -6.22 -20.08
C LEU A 55 5.13 -5.05 -19.94
N SER A 56 5.99 -4.88 -20.94
CA SER A 56 7.08 -3.88 -20.93
C SER A 56 6.61 -2.43 -20.78
N GLN A 57 5.38 -2.14 -21.21
CA GLN A 57 4.75 -0.81 -21.16
C GLN A 57 3.64 -0.72 -20.11
N ILE A 58 3.68 -1.54 -19.06
CA ILE A 58 2.70 -1.45 -17.96
C ILE A 58 2.93 -0.17 -17.16
N THR A 59 1.85 0.43 -16.67
CA THR A 59 1.86 1.64 -15.86
C THR A 59 1.29 1.38 -14.46
N ILE A 60 1.64 2.22 -13.50
CA ILE A 60 0.98 2.28 -12.19
C ILE A 60 0.11 3.54 -12.15
N ALA A 61 -1.08 3.43 -11.57
CA ALA A 61 -1.93 4.58 -11.27
C ALA A 61 -2.34 4.59 -9.81
N TYR A 62 -2.37 5.77 -9.23
CA TYR A 62 -2.85 6.06 -7.90
C TYR A 62 -4.05 6.99 -7.94
N GLY A 63 -5.00 6.69 -7.10
CA GLY A 63 -6.18 7.50 -6.87
C GLY A 63 -7.22 6.73 -6.07
N MET A 64 -8.39 7.33 -5.94
CA MET A 64 -9.49 6.82 -5.16
C MET A 64 -10.83 7.18 -5.83
N THR A 65 -11.93 6.58 -5.40
CA THR A 65 -13.27 6.86 -5.96
C THR A 65 -13.58 8.35 -5.92
N GLU A 66 -13.20 9.01 -4.86
CA GLU A 66 -13.38 10.43 -4.59
C GLU A 66 -12.59 11.34 -5.55
N THR A 67 -11.65 10.80 -6.31
CA THR A 67 -10.84 11.55 -7.31
C THR A 67 -11.06 11.07 -8.75
N SER A 68 -12.07 10.28 -9.04
CA SER A 68 -12.69 9.89 -10.33
C SER A 68 -11.75 9.34 -11.42
N PRO A 69 -10.93 8.31 -11.20
CA PRO A 69 -10.32 7.85 -9.96
C PRO A 69 -8.83 8.19 -9.83
N VAL A 70 -8.17 8.79 -10.86
CA VAL A 70 -6.70 8.85 -10.95
C VAL A 70 -6.17 10.25 -10.67
N SER A 71 -5.33 10.36 -9.63
CA SER A 71 -4.59 11.59 -9.32
C SER A 71 -3.17 11.56 -9.90
N CYS A 72 -2.49 10.42 -9.80
CA CYS A 72 -1.12 10.24 -10.32
C CYS A 72 -1.03 8.98 -11.18
N GLN A 73 -0.16 9.00 -12.20
CA GLN A 73 0.10 7.84 -13.04
C GLN A 73 1.52 7.89 -13.61
N SER A 74 2.17 6.72 -13.73
CA SER A 74 3.40 6.63 -14.50
C SER A 74 3.11 6.59 -16.00
N SER A 75 4.01 7.16 -16.81
CA SER A 75 4.01 7.01 -18.27
C SER A 75 4.67 5.69 -18.68
N THR A 76 4.39 5.22 -19.90
CA THR A 76 5.12 4.11 -20.53
C THR A 76 6.61 4.44 -20.74
N ASP A 77 6.94 5.74 -20.84
CA ASP A 77 8.31 6.24 -21.02
C ASP A 77 9.02 6.50 -19.69
N THR A 78 8.31 6.36 -18.56
CA THR A 78 8.91 6.49 -17.24
C THR A 78 10.01 5.42 -17.08
N PRO A 79 11.23 5.80 -16.64
CA PRO A 79 12.30 4.85 -16.35
C PRO A 79 11.81 3.71 -15.44
N LEU A 80 12.26 2.49 -15.69
CA LEU A 80 11.73 1.30 -15.03
C LEU A 80 11.84 1.36 -13.51
N ASP A 81 12.96 1.84 -12.99
CA ASP A 81 13.20 2.03 -11.55
C ASP A 81 12.16 2.97 -10.91
N LYS A 82 11.85 4.10 -11.56
CA LYS A 82 10.81 5.03 -11.13
C LYS A 82 9.41 4.41 -11.28
N ARG A 83 9.16 3.73 -12.39
CA ARG A 83 7.85 3.14 -12.69
C ARG A 83 7.47 2.01 -11.74
N VAL A 84 8.44 1.24 -11.24
CA VAL A 84 8.16 0.18 -10.25
C VAL A 84 8.13 0.69 -8.80
N ALA A 85 8.78 1.82 -8.51
CA ALA A 85 8.92 2.35 -7.15
C ALA A 85 7.97 3.50 -6.82
N THR A 86 7.29 4.10 -7.82
CA THR A 86 6.42 5.27 -7.64
C THR A 86 5.08 5.06 -8.31
N VAL A 87 4.11 5.91 -7.97
CA VAL A 87 2.82 5.97 -8.66
C VAL A 87 2.82 6.97 -9.82
N GLY A 88 4.02 7.38 -10.25
CA GLY A 88 4.20 8.35 -11.35
C GLY A 88 4.06 9.80 -10.90
N THR A 89 3.67 10.65 -11.83
CA THR A 89 3.48 12.09 -11.64
C THR A 89 1.99 12.45 -11.69
N VAL A 90 1.67 13.67 -11.28
CA VAL A 90 0.29 14.18 -11.32
C VAL A 90 -0.28 14.15 -12.74
N GLN A 91 -1.57 13.81 -12.87
CA GLN A 91 -2.29 13.86 -14.13
C GLN A 91 -2.47 15.31 -14.65
N PRO A 92 -2.55 15.50 -15.97
CA PRO A 92 -2.80 16.84 -16.54
C PRO A 92 -4.03 17.53 -15.94
N HIS A 93 -3.91 18.81 -15.67
CA HIS A 93 -4.97 19.66 -15.10
C HIS A 93 -5.41 19.28 -13.69
N LEU A 94 -4.63 18.47 -12.98
CA LEU A 94 -4.75 18.23 -11.55
C LEU A 94 -3.58 18.86 -10.81
N GLU A 95 -3.77 19.11 -9.54
CA GLU A 95 -2.74 19.58 -8.63
C GLU A 95 -2.58 18.57 -7.51
N VAL A 96 -1.35 18.36 -7.06
CA VAL A 96 -1.05 17.58 -5.86
C VAL A 96 -0.08 18.34 -4.97
N LYS A 97 -0.25 18.20 -3.67
CA LYS A 97 0.68 18.69 -2.65
C LYS A 97 0.86 17.62 -1.58
N ILE A 98 2.01 17.67 -0.91
CA ILE A 98 2.28 16.85 0.27
C ILE A 98 2.30 17.80 1.46
N VAL A 99 1.46 17.54 2.46
CA VAL A 99 1.31 18.40 3.63
C VAL A 99 1.63 17.65 4.91
N ASP A 100 2.12 18.38 5.89
CA ASP A 100 2.21 17.87 7.25
C ASP A 100 0.78 17.69 7.81
N PRO A 101 0.42 16.50 8.32
CA PRO A 101 -0.94 16.21 8.77
C PRO A 101 -1.41 17.03 9.97
N GLU A 102 -0.48 17.59 10.77
CA GLU A 102 -0.81 18.36 11.98
C GLU A 102 -0.97 19.85 11.65
N SER A 103 -0.03 20.40 10.91
CA SER A 103 -0.02 21.84 10.58
C SER A 103 -0.79 22.18 9.29
N GLY A 104 -0.98 21.23 8.38
CA GLY A 104 -1.54 21.46 7.05
C GLY A 104 -0.60 22.17 6.09
N GLU A 105 0.63 22.50 6.52
CA GLU A 105 1.61 23.19 5.68
C GLU A 105 2.32 22.21 4.72
N CYS A 106 2.72 22.70 3.54
CA CYS A 106 3.46 21.89 2.59
C CYS A 106 4.82 21.47 3.18
N VAL A 107 5.12 20.19 3.11
CA VAL A 107 6.44 19.68 3.52
C VAL A 107 7.49 19.91 2.43
N PRO A 108 8.78 20.00 2.77
CA PRO A 108 9.87 20.03 1.80
C PRO A 108 9.88 18.78 0.91
N VAL A 109 10.35 18.94 -0.34
CA VAL A 109 10.56 17.83 -1.28
C VAL A 109 11.41 16.75 -0.64
N GLY A 110 10.97 15.50 -0.77
CA GLY A 110 11.62 14.32 -0.17
C GLY A 110 11.18 14.00 1.25
N GLN A 111 10.34 14.83 1.88
CA GLN A 111 9.74 14.53 3.18
C GLN A 111 8.36 13.87 3.01
N SER A 112 8.01 13.03 3.99
CA SER A 112 6.70 12.36 4.03
C SER A 112 5.64 13.29 4.62
N GLY A 113 4.45 13.25 4.05
CA GLY A 113 3.27 13.95 4.53
C GLY A 113 2.01 13.39 3.89
N GLU A 114 0.84 13.95 4.21
CA GLU A 114 -0.41 13.58 3.57
C GLU A 114 -0.44 14.08 2.13
N LEU A 115 -0.81 13.19 1.21
CA LEU A 115 -1.07 13.59 -0.18
C LEU A 115 -2.46 14.24 -0.26
N CYS A 116 -2.48 15.47 -0.75
CA CYS A 116 -3.72 16.16 -1.11
C CYS A 116 -3.78 16.38 -2.63
N THR A 117 -4.97 16.26 -3.19
CA THR A 117 -5.20 16.45 -4.63
C THR A 117 -6.33 17.44 -4.88
N ARG A 118 -6.23 18.21 -5.95
CA ARG A 118 -7.23 19.21 -6.34
C ARG A 118 -7.40 19.23 -7.86
N GLY A 119 -8.62 19.47 -8.32
CA GLY A 119 -8.94 19.69 -9.72
C GLY A 119 -10.25 19.05 -10.15
N TYR A 120 -10.48 18.99 -11.44
CA TYR A 120 -11.76 18.60 -12.06
C TYR A 120 -12.22 17.19 -11.71
N SER A 121 -11.32 16.31 -11.32
CA SER A 121 -11.63 14.90 -11.01
C SER A 121 -12.09 14.68 -9.57
N VAL A 122 -11.90 15.68 -8.69
CA VAL A 122 -12.33 15.58 -7.29
C VAL A 122 -13.86 15.60 -7.24
N MET A 123 -14.45 14.71 -6.47
CA MET A 123 -15.90 14.63 -6.28
C MET A 123 -16.47 15.93 -5.71
N HIS A 124 -17.75 16.18 -5.93
CA HIS A 124 -18.46 17.29 -5.29
C HIS A 124 -18.71 17.08 -3.79
N GLY A 125 -18.75 15.83 -3.34
CA GLY A 125 -18.97 15.47 -1.95
C GLY A 125 -19.64 14.10 -1.80
N TYR A 126 -19.79 13.68 -0.55
CA TYR A 126 -20.56 12.49 -0.20
C TYR A 126 -22.06 12.79 -0.20
N TRP A 127 -22.83 11.92 -0.83
CA TRP A 127 -24.28 12.10 -0.94
C TRP A 127 -24.96 12.15 0.43
N GLY A 128 -25.60 13.29 0.72
CA GLY A 128 -26.33 13.49 1.98
C GLY A 128 -25.45 13.58 3.23
N ASP A 129 -24.13 13.69 3.10
CA ASP A 129 -23.20 13.77 4.23
C ASP A 129 -22.23 14.95 4.08
N GLU A 130 -22.74 16.14 4.38
CA GLU A 130 -21.93 17.37 4.33
C GLU A 130 -20.81 17.40 5.37
N ALA A 131 -20.98 16.72 6.51
CA ALA A 131 -19.97 16.69 7.55
C ALA A 131 -18.71 15.96 7.06
N LYS A 132 -18.89 14.74 6.52
CA LYS A 132 -17.79 14.00 5.91
C LYS A 132 -17.22 14.65 4.67
N THR A 133 -18.06 15.37 3.90
CA THR A 133 -17.57 16.13 2.75
C THR A 133 -16.59 17.22 3.18
N ARG A 134 -16.93 18.00 4.23
CA ARG A 134 -16.05 19.04 4.78
C ARG A 134 -14.80 18.49 5.47
N GLU A 135 -14.88 17.29 6.02
CA GLU A 135 -13.70 16.59 6.55
C GLU A 135 -12.73 16.16 5.44
N ALA A 136 -13.28 15.70 4.31
CA ALA A 136 -12.50 15.17 3.21
C ALA A 136 -11.99 16.25 2.24
N ILE A 137 -12.76 17.34 2.04
CA ILE A 137 -12.44 18.41 1.10
C ILE A 137 -12.43 19.73 1.86
N ASP A 138 -11.26 20.37 1.89
CA ASP A 138 -11.09 21.65 2.60
C ASP A 138 -11.71 22.84 1.87
N ALA A 139 -11.65 24.03 2.48
CA ALA A 139 -12.21 25.26 1.94
C ALA A 139 -11.52 25.70 0.63
N GLU A 140 -10.29 25.29 0.39
CA GLU A 140 -9.51 25.56 -0.84
C GLU A 140 -9.72 24.48 -1.90
N GLN A 141 -10.66 23.55 -1.69
CA GLN A 141 -11.01 22.44 -2.57
C GLN A 141 -9.90 21.39 -2.71
N TRP A 142 -9.03 21.26 -1.71
CA TRP A 142 -8.11 20.13 -1.63
C TRP A 142 -8.79 18.93 -1.02
N MET A 143 -8.73 17.81 -1.72
CA MET A 143 -9.12 16.49 -1.21
C MET A 143 -7.99 15.92 -0.38
N HIS A 144 -8.24 15.70 0.89
CA HIS A 144 -7.37 14.99 1.82
C HIS A 144 -7.53 13.49 1.61
N THR A 145 -6.48 12.82 1.16
CA THR A 145 -6.60 11.41 0.75
C THR A 145 -6.47 10.43 1.93
N GLY A 146 -5.91 10.87 3.04
CA GLY A 146 -5.52 10.02 4.16
C GLY A 146 -4.36 9.09 3.84
N ASP A 147 -3.76 9.21 2.66
CA ASP A 147 -2.58 8.45 2.26
C ASP A 147 -1.32 9.29 2.43
N LEU A 148 -0.29 8.70 3.02
CA LEU A 148 1.02 9.31 3.19
C LEU A 148 1.87 9.08 1.95
N ALA A 149 2.54 10.14 1.51
CA ALA A 149 3.37 10.11 0.32
C ALA A 149 4.64 10.94 0.47
N VAL A 150 5.61 10.65 -0.38
CA VAL A 150 6.82 11.44 -0.59
C VAL A 150 6.87 11.84 -2.07
N MET A 151 7.12 13.11 -2.35
CA MET A 151 7.34 13.59 -3.72
C MET A 151 8.82 13.92 -3.92
N ASP A 152 9.42 13.43 -4.99
CA ASP A 152 10.81 13.77 -5.32
C ASP A 152 10.90 15.09 -6.12
N ALA A 153 12.14 15.57 -6.34
CA ALA A 153 12.40 16.81 -7.07
C ALA A 153 11.96 16.78 -8.55
N GLN A 154 11.66 15.60 -9.08
CA GLN A 154 11.18 15.40 -10.44
C GLN A 154 9.65 15.30 -10.51
N GLY A 155 8.96 15.38 -9.36
CA GLY A 155 7.50 15.29 -9.24
C GLY A 155 6.96 13.85 -9.20
N TYR A 156 7.82 12.83 -9.07
CA TYR A 156 7.36 11.47 -8.86
C TYR A 156 6.88 11.28 -7.43
N VAL A 157 5.71 10.67 -7.28
CA VAL A 157 5.06 10.43 -6.01
C VAL A 157 5.22 8.97 -5.61
N ASN A 158 5.69 8.73 -4.39
CA ASN A 158 5.74 7.42 -3.75
C ASN A 158 4.77 7.39 -2.58
N ILE A 159 3.80 6.47 -2.60
CA ILE A 159 2.88 6.25 -1.49
C ILE A 159 3.58 5.38 -0.45
N VAL A 160 3.78 5.91 0.75
CA VAL A 160 4.50 5.21 1.83
C VAL A 160 3.57 4.52 2.82
N GLY A 161 2.27 4.84 2.82
CA GLY A 161 1.29 4.19 3.68
C GLY A 161 -0.01 4.95 3.78
N ARG A 162 -0.81 4.57 4.77
CA ARG A 162 -2.00 5.30 5.19
C ARG A 162 -1.80 5.89 6.56
N MET A 163 -2.31 7.09 6.79
CA MET A 163 -2.25 7.76 8.09
C MET A 163 -2.78 6.85 9.21
N LYS A 164 -3.96 6.26 9.00
CA LYS A 164 -4.62 5.36 9.98
C LYS A 164 -3.94 4.00 10.18
N ASP A 165 -3.03 3.62 9.29
CA ASP A 165 -2.29 2.35 9.36
C ASP A 165 -0.85 2.56 9.88
N MET A 166 -0.42 3.82 10.04
CA MET A 166 0.88 4.17 10.63
C MET A 166 0.94 3.64 12.07
N VAL A 167 2.06 3.06 12.44
CA VAL A 167 2.30 2.51 13.77
C VAL A 167 3.17 3.48 14.55
N ILE A 168 2.70 3.91 15.72
CA ILE A 168 3.45 4.81 16.60
C ILE A 168 4.08 3.97 17.72
N ARG A 169 5.35 3.63 17.53
CA ARG A 169 6.10 2.79 18.45
C ARG A 169 7.13 3.59 19.22
N GLY A 170 6.83 3.86 20.50
CA GLY A 170 7.75 4.59 21.37
C GLY A 170 8.06 6.01 20.89
N GLY A 171 7.12 6.64 20.20
CA GLY A 171 7.27 7.97 19.60
C GLY A 171 7.81 7.97 18.16
N GLU A 172 8.19 6.81 17.63
CA GLU A 172 8.64 6.67 16.24
C GLU A 172 7.48 6.32 15.32
N ASN A 173 7.33 7.06 14.22
CA ASN A 173 6.36 6.78 13.18
C ASN A 173 6.89 5.72 12.24
N ILE A 174 6.25 4.56 12.22
CA ILE A 174 6.63 3.42 11.37
C ILE A 174 5.55 3.20 10.31
N TYR A 175 5.99 3.13 9.06
CA TYR A 175 5.11 2.87 7.93
C TYR A 175 5.12 1.38 7.60
N PRO A 176 4.01 0.65 7.83
CA PRO A 176 3.94 -0.79 7.57
C PRO A 176 4.39 -1.20 6.18
N ARG A 177 4.07 -0.40 5.17
CA ARG A 177 4.43 -0.67 3.78
C ARG A 177 5.95 -0.80 3.56
N GLU A 178 6.77 -0.02 4.24
CA GLU A 178 8.23 -0.12 4.14
C GLU A 178 8.72 -1.51 4.54
N ILE A 179 8.12 -2.05 5.60
CA ILE A 179 8.47 -3.38 6.11
C ILE A 179 7.91 -4.47 5.18
N GLU A 180 6.69 -4.29 4.69
CA GLU A 180 6.08 -5.19 3.71
C GLU A 180 6.94 -5.28 2.44
N GLU A 181 7.34 -4.15 1.86
CA GLU A 181 8.21 -4.10 0.67
C GLU A 181 9.57 -4.76 0.93
N PHE A 182 10.12 -4.62 2.13
CA PHE A 182 11.35 -5.31 2.51
C PHE A 182 11.14 -6.83 2.58
N LEU A 183 10.07 -7.29 3.25
CA LEU A 183 9.79 -8.71 3.42
C LEU A 183 9.40 -9.42 2.11
N TYR A 184 8.83 -8.72 1.13
CA TYR A 184 8.59 -9.27 -0.22
C TYR A 184 9.87 -9.71 -0.94
N ARG A 185 11.04 -9.21 -0.54
CA ARG A 185 12.34 -9.65 -1.09
C ARG A 185 12.77 -11.04 -0.59
N HIS A 186 12.13 -11.52 0.47
CA HIS A 186 12.45 -12.85 1.01
C HIS A 186 11.93 -13.95 0.07
N PRO A 187 12.79 -14.90 -0.40
CA PRO A 187 12.44 -15.85 -1.45
C PRO A 187 11.27 -16.77 -1.11
N LYS A 188 11.02 -17.01 0.18
CA LYS A 188 9.94 -17.89 0.67
C LYS A 188 8.65 -17.12 1.02
N VAL A 189 8.64 -15.79 1.01
CA VAL A 189 7.45 -14.99 1.28
C VAL A 189 6.65 -14.84 0.00
N GLN A 190 5.38 -15.23 0.04
CA GLN A 190 4.42 -15.01 -1.04
C GLN A 190 3.69 -13.69 -0.85
N ASP A 191 3.19 -13.45 0.37
CA ASP A 191 2.47 -12.22 0.71
C ASP A 191 2.70 -11.85 2.18
N VAL A 192 2.61 -10.56 2.50
CA VAL A 192 2.82 -10.07 3.87
C VAL A 192 1.98 -8.85 4.14
N GLN A 193 1.43 -8.79 5.35
CA GLN A 193 0.73 -7.62 5.87
C GLN A 193 1.28 -7.27 7.24
N VAL A 194 1.60 -5.99 7.44
CA VAL A 194 2.09 -5.48 8.71
C VAL A 194 1.06 -4.53 9.32
N VAL A 195 0.81 -4.69 10.60
CA VAL A 195 -0.12 -3.86 11.39
C VAL A 195 0.49 -3.51 12.74
N GLY A 196 0.04 -2.40 13.32
CA GLY A 196 0.30 -2.08 14.72
C GLY A 196 -0.67 -2.85 15.62
N VAL A 197 -0.16 -3.36 16.72
CA VAL A 197 -0.94 -3.93 17.82
C VAL A 197 -0.60 -3.22 19.12
N PRO A 198 -1.54 -3.04 20.07
CA PRO A 198 -1.26 -2.35 21.32
C PRO A 198 -0.10 -3.00 22.09
N ASP A 199 0.77 -2.20 22.68
CA ASP A 199 1.87 -2.64 23.55
C ASP A 199 1.96 -1.72 24.78
N ARG A 200 2.09 -2.31 25.99
CA ARG A 200 2.11 -1.56 27.24
C ARG A 200 3.32 -0.64 27.39
N LYS A 201 4.45 -0.98 26.75
CA LYS A 201 5.71 -0.24 26.88
C LYS A 201 5.86 0.83 25.80
N TYR A 202 5.50 0.49 24.58
CA TYR A 202 5.78 1.33 23.41
C TYR A 202 4.54 1.98 22.80
N GLY A 203 3.35 1.76 23.39
CA GLY A 203 2.07 2.17 22.82
C GLY A 203 1.58 1.19 21.76
N GLU A 204 2.37 1.00 20.73
CA GLU A 204 2.14 -0.01 19.70
C GLU A 204 3.39 -0.85 19.43
N GLU A 205 3.19 -2.05 18.92
CA GLU A 205 4.23 -2.96 18.46
C GLU A 205 3.87 -3.51 17.08
N LEU A 206 4.87 -3.91 16.29
CA LEU A 206 4.68 -4.41 14.95
C LEU A 206 4.28 -5.89 14.96
N CYS A 207 3.26 -6.20 14.16
CA CYS A 207 2.81 -7.56 13.87
C CYS A 207 2.82 -7.80 12.36
N ALA A 208 3.56 -8.80 11.89
CA ALA A 208 3.57 -9.24 10.50
C ALA A 208 2.76 -10.54 10.35
N TRP A 209 1.78 -10.52 9.44
CA TRP A 209 1.10 -11.71 8.96
C TRP A 209 1.67 -12.09 7.61
N ILE A 210 2.12 -13.34 7.47
CA ILE A 210 2.90 -13.80 6.33
C ILE A 210 2.24 -15.04 5.72
N ILE A 211 2.09 -15.03 4.40
CA ILE A 211 1.76 -16.20 3.59
C ILE A 211 3.07 -16.69 2.98
N ALA A 212 3.44 -17.93 3.30
CA ALA A 212 4.60 -18.56 2.70
C ALA A 212 4.29 -19.06 1.29
N ARG A 213 5.31 -19.13 0.43
CA ARG A 213 5.16 -19.75 -0.89
C ARG A 213 4.81 -21.22 -0.77
N PRO A 214 4.03 -21.78 -1.71
CA PRO A 214 3.70 -23.21 -1.72
C PRO A 214 4.95 -24.07 -1.62
N GLY A 215 4.92 -25.02 -0.66
CA GLY A 215 6.04 -25.95 -0.41
C GLY A 215 7.22 -25.36 0.35
N ALA A 216 7.22 -24.08 0.68
CA ALA A 216 8.26 -23.46 1.50
C ALA A 216 7.96 -23.64 2.99
N THR A 217 8.97 -24.01 3.77
CA THR A 217 8.91 -23.95 5.23
C THR A 217 9.57 -22.64 5.67
N LEU A 218 8.88 -21.89 6.51
CA LEU A 218 9.30 -20.58 7.00
C LEU A 218 8.93 -20.46 8.48
N ASP A 219 9.84 -19.94 9.30
CA ASP A 219 9.62 -19.72 10.72
C ASP A 219 9.93 -18.26 11.13
N GLU A 220 9.61 -17.92 12.36
CA GLU A 220 9.80 -16.55 12.87
C GLU A 220 11.27 -16.16 12.96
N ASP A 221 12.16 -17.10 13.30
CA ASP A 221 13.58 -16.83 13.47
C ASP A 221 14.24 -16.53 12.13
N GLU A 222 13.82 -17.21 11.07
CA GLU A 222 14.28 -16.96 9.69
C GLU A 222 13.87 -15.53 9.25
N ILE A 223 12.63 -15.11 9.51
CA ILE A 223 12.17 -13.75 9.20
C ILE A 223 12.93 -12.71 10.01
N ARG A 224 13.12 -12.94 11.33
CA ARG A 224 13.87 -12.00 12.17
C ARG A 224 15.33 -11.88 11.72
N THR A 225 15.96 -13.00 11.40
CA THR A 225 17.33 -13.05 10.89
C THR A 225 17.46 -12.31 9.58
N PHE A 226 16.50 -12.47 8.67
CA PHE A 226 16.46 -11.74 7.40
C PHE A 226 16.37 -10.22 7.60
N CYS A 227 15.67 -9.76 8.65
CA CYS A 227 15.55 -8.33 8.97
C CYS A 227 16.80 -7.77 9.65
N GLN A 228 17.55 -8.58 10.40
CA GLN A 228 18.68 -8.10 11.20
C GLN A 228 19.77 -7.43 10.36
N GLY A 229 20.13 -6.20 10.75
CA GLY A 229 21.17 -5.42 10.06
C GLY A 229 20.74 -4.87 8.68
N GLN A 230 19.54 -5.20 8.21
CA GLN A 230 19.02 -4.74 6.92
C GLN A 230 17.99 -3.60 7.09
N ILE A 231 17.22 -3.63 8.18
CA ILE A 231 16.29 -2.56 8.57
C ILE A 231 16.57 -2.15 10.01
N ALA A 232 16.09 -0.97 10.39
CA ALA A 232 16.24 -0.47 11.77
C ALA A 232 15.61 -1.46 12.76
N HIS A 233 16.27 -1.68 13.91
CA HIS A 233 15.82 -2.68 14.88
C HIS A 233 14.36 -2.48 15.34
N TYR A 234 13.92 -1.23 15.49
CA TYR A 234 12.56 -0.91 15.90
C TYR A 234 11.51 -1.20 14.82
N LYS A 235 11.92 -1.44 13.56
CA LYS A 235 11.07 -1.84 12.42
C LYS A 235 10.97 -3.36 12.26
N ILE A 236 11.72 -4.15 13.02
CA ILE A 236 11.63 -5.61 12.97
C ILE A 236 10.33 -6.05 13.66
N PRO A 237 9.42 -6.79 13.00
CA PRO A 237 8.18 -7.23 13.62
C PRO A 237 8.43 -8.09 14.85
N ARG A 238 7.83 -7.69 15.97
CA ARG A 238 7.89 -8.46 17.22
C ARG A 238 7.01 -9.69 17.16
N HIS A 239 5.82 -9.53 16.58
CA HIS A 239 4.87 -10.61 16.39
C HIS A 239 4.86 -11.03 14.93
N ILE A 240 5.00 -12.34 14.69
CA ILE A 240 4.98 -12.92 13.35
C ILE A 240 3.94 -14.03 13.36
N VAL A 241 3.04 -14.02 12.39
CA VAL A 241 1.98 -15.02 12.25
C VAL A 241 2.01 -15.55 10.83
N PHE A 242 2.04 -16.86 10.67
CA PHE A 242 1.86 -17.50 9.37
C PHE A 242 0.40 -17.85 9.16
N THR A 243 -0.10 -17.61 7.95
CA THR A 243 -1.50 -17.83 7.56
C THR A 243 -1.56 -18.27 6.11
N ASP A 244 -2.66 -18.92 5.74
CA ASP A 244 -2.93 -19.33 4.35
C ASP A 244 -3.70 -18.26 3.57
N ALA A 245 -4.35 -17.30 4.27
CA ALA A 245 -5.13 -16.23 3.65
C ALA A 245 -5.26 -15.02 4.57
N PHE A 246 -5.42 -13.83 3.97
CA PHE A 246 -5.78 -12.62 4.69
C PHE A 246 -7.30 -12.38 4.67
N PRO A 247 -7.86 -11.71 5.68
CA PRO A 247 -9.23 -11.24 5.63
C PRO A 247 -9.35 -10.17 4.52
N MET A 248 -10.26 -10.41 3.57
CA MET A 248 -10.46 -9.51 2.43
C MET A 248 -11.91 -9.05 2.34
N THR A 249 -12.13 -7.92 1.67
CA THR A 249 -13.45 -7.50 1.20
C THR A 249 -13.86 -8.37 0.01
N VAL A 250 -15.14 -8.31 -0.37
CA VAL A 250 -15.63 -8.96 -1.61
C VAL A 250 -14.92 -8.47 -2.88
N THR A 251 -14.32 -7.28 -2.81
CA THR A 251 -13.53 -6.68 -3.89
C THR A 251 -12.03 -7.01 -3.80
N GLY A 252 -11.61 -7.92 -2.91
CA GLY A 252 -10.23 -8.37 -2.76
C GLY A 252 -9.29 -7.42 -2.02
N LYS A 253 -9.80 -6.35 -1.41
CA LYS A 253 -8.97 -5.45 -0.58
C LYS A 253 -8.75 -6.07 0.80
N ILE A 254 -7.49 -6.09 1.26
CA ILE A 254 -7.12 -6.61 2.57
C ILE A 254 -7.68 -5.73 3.68
N GLN A 255 -8.29 -6.36 4.67
CA GLN A 255 -8.92 -5.71 5.82
C GLN A 255 -7.96 -5.72 7.02
N LYS A 256 -6.96 -4.83 7.02
CA LYS A 256 -5.95 -4.73 8.09
C LYS A 256 -6.55 -4.57 9.49
N PHE A 257 -7.69 -3.91 9.60
CA PHE A 257 -8.39 -3.78 10.88
C PHE A 257 -8.78 -5.12 11.48
N LYS A 258 -9.22 -6.11 10.65
CA LYS A 258 -9.53 -7.46 11.12
C LYS A 258 -8.29 -8.22 11.59
N ILE A 259 -7.16 -8.03 10.90
CA ILE A 259 -5.88 -8.58 11.34
C ILE A 259 -5.51 -8.02 12.71
N ARG A 260 -5.65 -6.69 12.88
CA ARG A 260 -5.40 -6.02 14.16
C ARG A 260 -6.32 -6.51 15.27
N ASP A 261 -7.61 -6.63 15.02
CA ASP A 261 -8.60 -7.09 15.99
C ASP A 261 -8.34 -8.54 16.42
N GLU A 262 -8.03 -9.43 15.48
CA GLU A 262 -7.66 -10.81 15.78
C GLU A 262 -6.40 -10.89 16.63
N MET A 263 -5.38 -10.08 16.32
CA MET A 263 -4.16 -10.05 17.12
C MET A 263 -4.38 -9.49 18.53
N LYS A 264 -5.23 -8.48 18.70
CA LYS A 264 -5.63 -8.00 20.04
C LYS A 264 -6.21 -9.15 20.87
N GLN A 265 -7.11 -9.95 20.29
CA GLN A 265 -7.70 -11.11 20.98
C GLN A 265 -6.64 -12.18 21.30
N ARG A 266 -5.79 -12.57 20.33
CA ARG A 266 -4.73 -13.58 20.52
C ARG A 266 -3.73 -13.19 21.61
N LEU A 267 -3.42 -11.90 21.73
CA LEU A 267 -2.47 -11.37 22.71
C LEU A 267 -3.13 -11.02 24.06
N GLY A 268 -4.45 -11.18 24.18
CA GLY A 268 -5.19 -10.79 25.39
C GLY A 268 -5.12 -9.29 25.69
N LEU A 269 -5.00 -8.47 24.64
CA LEU A 269 -4.88 -7.00 24.71
C LEU A 269 -6.24 -6.35 24.41
N GLU A 270 -7.33 -6.85 24.99
CA GLU A 270 -8.60 -6.14 24.93
C GLU A 270 -8.46 -4.79 25.62
N GLU A 271 -8.94 -3.73 24.98
CA GLU A 271 -8.95 -2.40 25.56
C GLU A 271 -9.68 -2.46 26.91
N GLU A 272 -8.98 -2.21 28.01
CA GLU A 272 -9.64 -1.74 29.22
C GLU A 272 -10.39 -0.47 28.80
N LYS A 273 -11.72 -0.56 28.68
CA LYS A 273 -12.54 0.63 28.51
C LYS A 273 -12.26 1.51 29.71
N THR A 274 -11.43 2.51 29.53
CA THR A 274 -11.33 3.62 30.47
C THR A 274 -12.70 4.27 30.50
N ALA A 275 -13.33 4.14 31.67
CA ALA A 275 -14.62 4.74 32.01
C ALA A 275 -14.54 6.28 31.98
#